data_1016ac4a33f7c56e3bb9e11d5cbc3fb4
#
_entry.id   1016ac4a33f7c56e3bb9e11d5cbc3fb4
#
_cell.length_a   1.000
_cell.length_b   1.000
_cell.length_c   1.000
_cell.angle_alpha   90.00
_cell.angle_beta   90.00
_cell.angle_gamma   90.00
#
_symmetry.space_group_name_H-M   'P 1'
#
loop_
_entity.id
_entity.type
_entity.pdbx_description
1 polymer ?
#
loop_
_entity_poly.entity_id
_entity_poly.type
_entity_poly.pdbx_seq_one_letter_code
_entity_poly.pdbx_strand_id
1 'polypeptide(L)'
;MTADPQTTAVIKKVATNGIRVICEHIPTVRSVAAGVWCCTGSVAEPPALNGISHLIEHMFFKGTERRTAAEIAAEIDGVGGALDAFTEKENISFFAHVLYEHLPLALDLLSDILLKATFPREEFVKEKNVVAEEIRLYEDSPDEKIHDLVMGVLRPGEAIGMPVLGSFETLKAIGRDDALRYRNEIFTADRIVIAAAGYVDPEEFIAMVEDYFAAVPGPVGATSRKAAAPPISQPACVKDTEQTHLCVAVPAIPFGHPDRYVLAALTTVLGGNASSRLFQKVREDRGLAYAVYAYGRGFHDSGALVAYAGTSPATALETRDIVLEQFADLAAHKIGADELKRTRDFLKGTLMLSLESTAARMGRNARHEIYMGRHVSLEETLAGVDAVTADDVLRVAGEIFSNQPAVVAIGPNADAVVGA
;
A
#
# COMPACT_ATOMS: atom_id res chain seq x y z
N MET A 1 -18.24 1.61 -36.06
CA MET A 1 -17.98 2.28 -34.76
C MET A 1 -16.48 2.46 -34.69
N THR A 2 -15.99 3.65 -34.95
CA THR A 2 -14.56 3.97 -34.77
C THR A 2 -14.30 4.01 -33.26
N ALA A 3 -13.36 3.18 -32.80
CA ALA A 3 -12.92 3.21 -31.41
C ALA A 3 -12.48 4.65 -31.07
N ASP A 4 -12.94 5.15 -29.93
CA ASP A 4 -12.49 6.42 -29.39
C ASP A 4 -10.96 6.35 -29.23
N PRO A 5 -10.18 7.27 -29.85
CA PRO A 5 -8.71 7.24 -29.76
C PRO A 5 -8.18 7.44 -28.34
N GLN A 6 -9.03 7.67 -27.35
CA GLN A 6 -8.69 7.78 -25.93
C GLN A 6 -8.86 6.47 -25.14
N THR A 7 -9.43 5.42 -25.73
CA THR A 7 -9.59 4.13 -25.03
C THR A 7 -8.27 3.35 -25.13
N THR A 8 -7.45 3.47 -24.10
CA THR A 8 -6.22 2.69 -23.97
C THR A 8 -6.58 1.23 -23.71
N ALA A 9 -6.11 0.32 -24.58
CA ALA A 9 -6.34 -1.09 -24.40
C ALA A 9 -5.36 -1.65 -23.34
N VAL A 10 -5.89 -2.26 -22.29
CA VAL A 10 -5.08 -3.04 -21.36
C VAL A 10 -5.05 -4.48 -21.82
N ILE A 11 -3.85 -4.99 -22.09
CA ILE A 11 -3.62 -6.38 -22.47
C ILE A 11 -3.09 -7.15 -21.27
N LYS A 12 -3.67 -8.33 -21.03
CA LYS A 12 -3.21 -9.27 -20.02
C LYS A 12 -2.80 -10.58 -20.69
N LYS A 13 -1.64 -11.12 -20.28
CA LYS A 13 -1.14 -12.43 -20.69
C LYS A 13 -0.50 -13.15 -19.50
N VAL A 14 -0.54 -14.47 -19.51
CA VAL A 14 0.29 -15.29 -18.64
C VAL A 14 1.48 -15.76 -19.49
N ALA A 15 2.70 -15.42 -19.06
CA ALA A 15 3.92 -15.86 -19.72
C ALA A 15 4.12 -17.38 -19.59
N THR A 16 5.00 -17.94 -20.40
CA THR A 16 5.24 -19.39 -20.48
C THR A 16 5.68 -20.02 -19.16
N ASN A 17 6.35 -19.24 -18.30
CA ASN A 17 6.78 -19.68 -16.97
C ASN A 17 5.73 -19.45 -15.86
N GLY A 18 4.57 -18.83 -16.19
CA GLY A 18 3.49 -18.57 -15.24
C GLY A 18 3.40 -17.14 -14.69
N ILE A 19 4.31 -16.25 -15.05
CA ILE A 19 4.25 -14.82 -14.66
C ILE A 19 3.03 -14.16 -15.31
N ARG A 20 2.28 -13.39 -14.54
CA ARG A 20 1.15 -12.59 -15.03
C ARG A 20 1.66 -11.24 -15.53
N VAL A 21 1.37 -10.93 -16.79
CA VAL A 21 1.84 -9.71 -17.45
C VAL A 21 0.66 -8.84 -17.83
N ILE A 22 0.74 -7.54 -17.51
CA ILE A 22 -0.31 -6.56 -17.82
C ILE A 22 0.36 -5.34 -18.46
N CYS A 23 -0.16 -4.91 -19.58
CA CYS A 23 0.38 -3.77 -20.32
C CYS A 23 -0.73 -2.82 -20.75
N GLU A 24 -0.55 -1.52 -20.51
CA GLU A 24 -1.42 -0.44 -20.95
C GLU A 24 -0.67 0.49 -21.91
N HIS A 25 -1.05 0.47 -23.18
CA HIS A 25 -0.49 1.39 -24.18
C HIS A 25 -1.12 2.77 -24.10
N ILE A 26 -0.30 3.82 -23.95
CA ILE A 26 -0.73 5.22 -23.88
C ILE A 26 0.04 6.02 -24.97
N PRO A 27 -0.56 6.23 -26.15
CA PRO A 27 0.16 6.81 -27.29
C PRO A 27 0.50 8.30 -27.16
N THR A 28 -0.07 8.99 -26.18
CA THR A 28 0.06 10.44 -26.00
C THR A 28 1.23 10.87 -25.11
N VAL A 29 1.90 9.92 -24.44
CA VAL A 29 3.05 10.18 -23.58
C VAL A 29 4.34 9.70 -24.23
N ARG A 30 5.50 10.10 -23.69
CA ARG A 30 6.83 9.63 -24.13
C ARG A 30 7.56 8.81 -23.08
N SER A 31 6.95 8.63 -21.92
CA SER A 31 7.50 7.82 -20.84
C SER A 31 6.78 6.48 -20.75
N VAL A 32 7.44 5.55 -20.07
CA VAL A 32 6.86 4.28 -19.66
C VAL A 32 7.26 4.01 -18.23
N ALA A 33 6.32 3.54 -17.43
CA ALA A 33 6.57 2.93 -16.14
C ALA A 33 6.41 1.42 -16.30
N ALA A 34 7.38 0.66 -15.79
CA ALA A 34 7.35 -0.80 -15.76
C ALA A 34 7.76 -1.29 -14.37
N GLY A 35 7.08 -2.30 -13.84
CA GLY A 35 7.37 -2.80 -12.50
C GLY A 35 7.03 -4.27 -12.33
N VAL A 36 7.64 -4.86 -11.30
CA VAL A 36 7.51 -6.24 -10.88
C VAL A 36 6.98 -6.27 -9.46
N TRP A 37 5.87 -6.93 -9.24
CA TRP A 37 5.27 -7.16 -7.93
C TRP A 37 5.42 -8.63 -7.56
N CYS A 38 6.06 -8.89 -6.43
CA CYS A 38 5.95 -10.17 -5.74
C CYS A 38 4.72 -10.10 -4.83
N CYS A 39 3.70 -10.92 -5.09
CA CYS A 39 2.45 -10.98 -4.30
C CYS A 39 2.68 -11.68 -2.95
N THR A 40 3.72 -11.26 -2.25
CA THR A 40 4.14 -11.77 -0.95
C THR A 40 4.87 -10.64 -0.24
N GLY A 41 4.28 -10.12 0.82
CA GLY A 41 4.86 -9.05 1.63
C GLY A 41 5.07 -9.50 3.08
N SER A 42 5.09 -8.55 4.02
CA SER A 42 5.41 -8.83 5.43
C SER A 42 4.42 -9.79 6.11
N VAL A 43 3.20 -9.97 5.61
CA VAL A 43 2.23 -10.94 6.15
C VAL A 43 2.66 -12.40 6.01
N ALA A 44 3.58 -12.71 5.10
CA ALA A 44 4.08 -14.06 4.88
C ALA A 44 5.35 -14.38 5.69
N GLU A 45 5.89 -13.41 6.40
CA GLU A 45 7.10 -13.57 7.18
C GLU A 45 6.91 -14.49 8.38
N PRO A 46 7.90 -15.35 8.70
CA PRO A 46 7.93 -15.98 10.00
C PRO A 46 8.01 -14.87 11.09
N PRO A 47 7.22 -14.92 12.18
CA PRO A 47 7.22 -13.86 13.19
C PRO A 47 8.60 -13.56 13.79
N ALA A 48 9.46 -14.58 13.93
CA ALA A 48 10.83 -14.41 14.42
C ALA A 48 11.76 -13.67 13.45
N LEU A 49 11.35 -13.54 12.17
CA LEU A 49 12.08 -12.88 11.10
C LEU A 49 11.29 -11.69 10.52
N ASN A 50 10.34 -11.14 11.28
CA ASN A 50 9.57 -9.98 10.81
C ASN A 50 10.50 -8.82 10.44
N GLY A 51 10.24 -8.20 9.30
CA GLY A 51 11.10 -7.20 8.67
C GLY A 51 12.07 -7.77 7.61
N ILE A 52 12.06 -9.10 7.40
CA ILE A 52 12.95 -9.71 6.39
C ILE A 52 12.59 -9.28 4.97
N SER A 53 11.31 -9.06 4.66
CA SER A 53 10.87 -8.56 3.34
C SER A 53 11.45 -7.18 3.04
N HIS A 54 11.42 -6.29 4.01
CA HIS A 54 12.01 -4.96 3.89
C HIS A 54 13.54 -5.02 3.76
N LEU A 55 14.20 -5.82 4.58
CA LEU A 55 15.65 -5.96 4.49
C LEU A 55 16.10 -6.56 3.13
N ILE A 56 15.38 -7.54 2.57
CA ILE A 56 15.75 -8.07 1.25
C ILE A 56 15.48 -7.06 0.13
N GLU A 57 14.49 -6.19 0.26
CA GLU A 57 14.27 -5.08 -0.68
C GLU A 57 15.53 -4.22 -0.79
N HIS A 58 16.09 -3.75 0.34
CA HIS A 58 17.37 -3.02 0.36
C HIS A 58 18.49 -3.80 -0.30
N MET A 59 18.57 -5.10 -0.02
CA MET A 59 19.65 -5.94 -0.51
C MET A 59 19.62 -6.17 -2.02
N PHE A 60 18.49 -6.07 -2.69
CA PHE A 60 18.39 -6.19 -4.14
C PHE A 60 19.21 -5.11 -4.88
N PHE A 61 19.38 -3.93 -4.30
CA PHE A 61 20.14 -2.82 -4.88
C PHE A 61 21.62 -2.83 -4.52
N LYS A 62 22.11 -3.79 -3.73
CA LYS A 62 23.49 -3.82 -3.22
C LYS A 62 24.48 -4.62 -4.09
N GLY A 63 24.11 -4.90 -5.32
CA GLY A 63 24.93 -5.51 -6.35
C GLY A 63 24.43 -6.88 -6.78
N THR A 64 24.68 -7.15 -8.04
CA THR A 64 24.35 -8.39 -8.76
C THR A 64 25.62 -9.13 -9.18
N GLU A 65 25.47 -10.24 -9.90
CA GLU A 65 26.59 -10.92 -10.56
C GLU A 65 27.25 -10.06 -11.66
N ARG A 66 26.50 -9.07 -12.22
CA ARG A 66 26.90 -8.26 -13.37
C ARG A 66 27.25 -6.81 -13.02
N ARG A 67 26.63 -6.28 -11.96
CA ARG A 67 26.67 -4.86 -11.60
C ARG A 67 26.94 -4.65 -10.13
N THR A 68 27.73 -3.66 -9.81
CA THR A 68 27.82 -3.09 -8.47
C THR A 68 26.59 -2.20 -8.19
N ALA A 69 26.36 -1.84 -6.93
CA ALA A 69 25.31 -0.88 -6.56
C ALA A 69 25.47 0.47 -7.26
N ALA A 70 26.72 0.94 -7.40
CA ALA A 70 27.02 2.22 -8.07
C ALA A 70 26.71 2.16 -9.58
N GLU A 71 26.99 1.03 -10.24
CA GLU A 71 26.67 0.83 -11.66
C GLU A 71 25.16 0.77 -11.89
N ILE A 72 24.39 0.08 -11.02
CA ILE A 72 22.93 0.06 -11.08
C ILE A 72 22.38 1.50 -11.04
N ALA A 73 22.83 2.30 -10.08
CA ALA A 73 22.41 3.70 -9.96
C ALA A 73 22.85 4.53 -11.18
N ALA A 74 24.11 4.40 -11.62
CA ALA A 74 24.63 5.17 -12.73
C ALA A 74 23.94 4.88 -14.08
N GLU A 75 23.53 3.61 -14.33
CA GLU A 75 22.84 3.24 -15.57
C GLU A 75 21.44 3.85 -15.64
N ILE A 76 20.68 3.84 -14.57
CA ILE A 76 19.34 4.43 -14.57
C ILE A 76 19.38 5.96 -14.54
N ASP A 77 20.29 6.56 -13.76
CA ASP A 77 20.48 8.01 -13.70
C ASP A 77 21.00 8.55 -15.05
N GLY A 78 21.86 7.78 -15.74
CA GLY A 78 22.42 8.14 -17.04
C GLY A 78 21.39 8.34 -18.15
N VAL A 79 20.20 7.76 -18.01
CA VAL A 79 19.07 7.95 -18.93
C VAL A 79 17.99 8.88 -18.39
N GLY A 80 18.24 9.52 -17.23
CA GLY A 80 17.25 10.38 -16.56
C GLY A 80 16.02 9.60 -16.06
N GLY A 81 16.21 8.30 -15.79
CA GLY A 81 15.17 7.43 -15.26
C GLY A 81 15.14 7.42 -13.73
N ALA A 82 14.14 6.73 -13.19
CA ALA A 82 14.04 6.41 -11.78
C ALA A 82 13.87 4.90 -11.61
N LEU A 83 14.53 4.32 -10.62
CA LEU A 83 14.40 2.92 -10.20
C LEU A 83 14.16 2.92 -8.70
N ASP A 84 13.07 2.32 -8.24
CA ASP A 84 12.64 2.36 -6.87
C ASP A 84 11.93 1.05 -6.46
N ALA A 85 11.74 0.86 -5.16
CA ALA A 85 11.04 -0.29 -4.61
C ALA A 85 10.25 0.11 -3.36
N PHE A 86 9.28 -0.71 -2.99
CA PHE A 86 8.61 -0.62 -1.69
C PHE A 86 8.10 -1.98 -1.24
N THR A 87 8.10 -2.17 0.08
CA THR A 87 7.51 -3.34 0.74
C THR A 87 6.22 -2.93 1.44
N GLU A 88 5.15 -3.66 1.15
CA GLU A 88 3.86 -3.55 1.82
C GLU A 88 3.54 -4.83 2.59
N LYS A 89 2.37 -4.84 3.22
CA LYS A 89 1.89 -6.00 3.97
C LYS A 89 1.77 -7.25 3.07
N GLU A 90 1.26 -7.11 1.84
CA GLU A 90 0.93 -8.23 0.96
C GLU A 90 1.76 -8.31 -0.33
N ASN A 91 2.64 -7.35 -0.57
CA ASN A 91 3.50 -7.36 -1.75
C ASN A 91 4.83 -6.62 -1.53
N ILE A 92 5.83 -7.00 -2.34
CA ILE A 92 7.07 -6.26 -2.54
C ILE A 92 7.09 -5.86 -4.01
N SER A 93 7.37 -4.61 -4.31
CA SER A 93 7.40 -4.11 -5.68
C SER A 93 8.72 -3.44 -6.02
N PHE A 94 9.14 -3.58 -7.27
CA PHE A 94 10.28 -2.94 -7.88
C PHE A 94 9.82 -2.34 -9.18
N PHE A 95 10.12 -1.07 -9.44
CA PHE A 95 9.64 -0.42 -10.64
C PHE A 95 10.63 0.62 -11.16
N ALA A 96 10.59 0.82 -12.47
CA ALA A 96 11.35 1.85 -13.13
C ALA A 96 10.41 2.78 -13.91
N HIS A 97 10.80 4.05 -14.02
CA HIS A 97 10.13 5.04 -14.85
C HIS A 97 11.16 5.72 -15.75
N VAL A 98 11.00 5.56 -17.05
CA VAL A 98 11.98 5.97 -18.07
C VAL A 98 11.29 6.55 -19.32
N LEU A 99 12.07 7.16 -20.23
CA LEU A 99 11.60 7.36 -21.58
C LEU A 99 11.40 6.00 -22.27
N TYR A 100 10.43 5.89 -23.17
CA TYR A 100 10.03 4.63 -23.78
C TYR A 100 11.20 3.90 -24.49
N GLU A 101 12.16 4.63 -25.07
CA GLU A 101 13.35 4.09 -25.73
C GLU A 101 14.31 3.36 -24.77
N HIS A 102 14.19 3.63 -23.47
CA HIS A 102 15.00 3.01 -22.43
C HIS A 102 14.26 1.88 -21.68
N LEU A 103 13.07 1.47 -22.14
CA LEU A 103 12.34 0.35 -21.56
C LEU A 103 13.16 -0.96 -21.51
N PRO A 104 13.94 -1.33 -22.57
CA PRO A 104 14.81 -2.51 -22.48
C PRO A 104 15.85 -2.43 -21.36
N LEU A 105 16.45 -1.27 -21.13
CA LEU A 105 17.39 -1.05 -20.00
C LEU A 105 16.67 -1.21 -18.65
N ALA A 106 15.47 -0.63 -18.52
CA ALA A 106 14.68 -0.75 -17.30
C ALA A 106 14.35 -2.21 -16.96
N LEU A 107 13.95 -3.01 -17.97
CA LEU A 107 13.67 -4.43 -17.77
C LEU A 107 14.94 -5.25 -17.50
N ASP A 108 16.06 -4.93 -18.14
CA ASP A 108 17.35 -5.57 -17.85
C ASP A 108 17.79 -5.29 -16.42
N LEU A 109 17.69 -4.04 -15.93
CA LEU A 109 17.98 -3.70 -14.54
C LEU A 109 17.06 -4.42 -13.56
N LEU A 110 15.74 -4.36 -13.79
CA LEU A 110 14.75 -5.03 -12.92
C LEU A 110 14.99 -6.54 -12.85
N SER A 111 15.23 -7.18 -14.00
CA SER A 111 15.50 -8.63 -14.02
C SER A 111 16.84 -8.96 -13.36
N ASP A 112 17.89 -8.17 -13.58
CA ASP A 112 19.20 -8.40 -13.02
C ASP A 112 19.18 -8.30 -11.47
N ILE A 113 18.59 -7.23 -10.92
CA ILE A 113 18.46 -7.08 -9.46
C ILE A 113 17.64 -8.20 -8.82
N LEU A 114 16.55 -8.64 -9.48
CA LEU A 114 15.68 -9.68 -8.93
C LEU A 114 16.28 -11.10 -9.03
N LEU A 115 16.92 -11.42 -10.16
CA LEU A 115 17.43 -12.76 -10.43
C LEU A 115 18.87 -12.98 -9.99
N LYS A 116 19.68 -11.91 -10.01
CA LYS A 116 21.14 -11.99 -9.89
C LYS A 116 21.73 -11.25 -8.70
N ALA A 117 20.90 -10.66 -7.82
CA ALA A 117 21.41 -10.03 -6.61
C ALA A 117 22.19 -11.03 -5.74
N THR A 118 23.38 -10.63 -5.32
CA THR A 118 24.34 -11.50 -4.63
C THR A 118 24.26 -11.39 -3.11
N PHE A 119 23.63 -10.34 -2.59
CA PHE A 119 23.57 -10.04 -1.16
C PHE A 119 24.97 -10.10 -0.49
N PRO A 120 25.94 -9.23 -0.89
CA PRO A 120 27.29 -9.30 -0.37
C PRO A 120 27.33 -9.21 1.15
N ARG A 121 28.21 -9.98 1.81
CA ARG A 121 28.23 -10.06 3.29
C ARG A 121 28.49 -8.71 3.96
N GLU A 122 29.40 -7.92 3.40
CA GLU A 122 29.72 -6.59 3.92
C GLU A 122 28.55 -5.62 3.77
N GLU A 123 27.89 -5.62 2.61
CA GLU A 123 26.70 -4.80 2.36
C GLU A 123 25.53 -5.23 3.24
N PHE A 124 25.35 -6.54 3.47
CA PHE A 124 24.31 -7.05 4.37
C PHE A 124 24.45 -6.52 5.80
N VAL A 125 25.69 -6.44 6.31
CA VAL A 125 25.95 -5.85 7.64
C VAL A 125 25.68 -4.35 7.65
N LYS A 126 26.08 -3.62 6.59
CA LYS A 126 25.83 -2.19 6.47
C LYS A 126 24.32 -1.90 6.39
N GLU A 127 23.58 -2.65 5.57
CA GLU A 127 22.14 -2.44 5.41
C GLU A 127 21.36 -2.76 6.67
N LYS A 128 21.77 -3.75 7.46
CA LYS A 128 21.16 -3.95 8.80
C LYS A 128 21.34 -2.72 9.70
N ASN A 129 22.44 -1.99 9.59
CA ASN A 129 22.60 -0.74 10.33
C ASN A 129 21.72 0.37 9.77
N VAL A 130 21.55 0.45 8.44
CA VAL A 130 20.63 1.41 7.80
C VAL A 130 19.20 1.15 8.25
N VAL A 131 18.73 -0.09 8.15
CA VAL A 131 17.38 -0.48 8.62
C VAL A 131 17.21 -0.24 10.14
N ALA A 132 18.27 -0.42 10.95
CA ALA A 132 18.22 -0.07 12.36
C ALA A 132 18.03 1.43 12.60
N GLU A 133 18.65 2.31 11.77
CA GLU A 133 18.40 3.75 11.84
C GLU A 133 16.96 4.09 11.40
N GLU A 134 16.44 3.43 10.36
CA GLU A 134 15.04 3.61 9.94
C GLU A 134 14.06 3.20 11.03
N ILE A 135 14.31 2.07 11.72
CA ILE A 135 13.50 1.67 12.89
C ILE A 135 13.56 2.75 13.98
N ARG A 136 14.72 3.39 14.23
CA ARG A 136 14.80 4.49 15.21
C ARG A 136 13.98 5.70 14.78
N LEU A 137 14.13 6.12 13.53
CA LEU A 137 13.34 7.24 12.98
C LEU A 137 11.83 6.96 13.07
N TYR A 138 11.43 5.75 12.72
CA TYR A 138 10.04 5.31 12.84
C TYR A 138 9.55 5.27 14.30
N GLU A 139 10.35 4.75 15.23
CA GLU A 139 10.04 4.78 16.65
C GLU A 139 9.92 6.21 17.20
N ASP A 140 10.64 7.17 16.62
CA ASP A 140 10.60 8.58 16.99
C ASP A 140 9.52 9.39 16.25
N SER A 141 8.81 8.79 15.30
CA SER A 141 7.73 9.38 14.51
C SER A 141 6.35 8.86 14.98
N PRO A 142 5.71 9.46 15.98
CA PRO A 142 4.43 8.99 16.53
C PRO A 142 3.30 8.97 15.49
N ASP A 143 3.32 9.91 14.55
CA ASP A 143 2.38 10.06 13.45
C ASP A 143 2.46 8.92 12.42
N GLU A 144 3.64 8.32 12.23
CA GLU A 144 3.81 7.12 11.39
C GLU A 144 3.53 5.84 12.18
N LYS A 145 4.14 5.71 13.35
CA LYS A 145 4.05 4.51 14.19
C LYS A 145 2.62 4.15 14.57
N ILE A 146 1.77 5.16 14.81
CA ILE A 146 0.39 4.92 15.25
C ILE A 146 -0.43 4.13 14.24
N HIS A 147 -0.09 4.20 12.94
CA HIS A 147 -0.80 3.48 11.88
C HIS A 147 -0.52 1.97 11.89
N ASP A 148 0.66 1.53 12.30
CA ASP A 148 0.92 0.11 12.52
C ASP A 148 0.36 -0.35 13.88
N LEU A 149 0.47 0.50 14.90
CA LEU A 149 -0.10 0.21 16.21
C LEU A 149 -1.61 -0.07 16.14
N VAL A 150 -2.36 0.78 15.42
CA VAL A 150 -3.81 0.59 15.27
C VAL A 150 -4.14 -0.70 14.51
N MET A 151 -3.35 -1.07 13.50
CA MET A 151 -3.54 -2.33 12.80
C MET A 151 -3.28 -3.53 13.71
N GLY A 152 -2.26 -3.46 14.55
CA GLY A 152 -1.95 -4.52 15.50
C GLY A 152 -3.02 -4.71 16.59
N VAL A 153 -3.66 -3.62 17.03
CA VAL A 153 -4.80 -3.67 17.98
C VAL A 153 -6.07 -4.15 17.29
N LEU A 154 -6.32 -3.70 16.05
CA LEU A 154 -7.50 -4.08 15.27
C LEU A 154 -7.49 -5.57 14.87
N ARG A 155 -6.29 -6.11 14.62
CA ARG A 155 -6.06 -7.49 14.11
C ARG A 155 -5.09 -8.26 15.02
N PRO A 156 -5.47 -8.47 16.29
CA PRO A 156 -4.58 -9.08 17.26
C PRO A 156 -4.25 -10.53 16.88
N GLY A 157 -2.98 -10.88 16.91
CA GLY A 157 -2.50 -12.22 16.58
C GLY A 157 -2.40 -12.50 15.07
N GLU A 158 -2.68 -11.55 14.21
CA GLU A 158 -2.54 -11.68 12.75
C GLU A 158 -1.26 -10.97 12.26
N ALA A 159 -0.59 -11.57 11.26
CA ALA A 159 0.65 -11.02 10.68
C ALA A 159 0.46 -9.63 10.07
N ILE A 160 -0.76 -9.31 9.61
CA ILE A 160 -1.09 -8.01 9.03
C ILE A 160 -0.99 -6.86 10.06
N GLY A 161 -1.06 -7.17 11.35
CA GLY A 161 -0.86 -6.22 12.44
C GLY A 161 0.60 -5.95 12.79
N MET A 162 1.55 -6.75 12.27
CA MET A 162 2.98 -6.55 12.54
C MET A 162 3.57 -5.43 11.66
N PRO A 163 4.53 -4.63 12.17
CA PRO A 163 5.17 -3.59 11.36
C PRO A 163 5.95 -4.18 10.17
N VAL A 164 5.99 -3.47 9.04
CA VAL A 164 6.75 -3.88 7.85
C VAL A 164 8.27 -3.85 8.12
N LEU A 165 8.72 -2.84 8.88
CA LEU A 165 10.14 -2.68 9.25
C LEU A 165 10.65 -3.77 10.20
N GLY A 166 9.74 -4.49 10.87
CA GLY A 166 10.13 -5.39 11.95
C GLY A 166 10.46 -4.65 13.24
N SER A 167 11.33 -5.24 14.06
CA SER A 167 11.85 -4.66 15.29
C SER A 167 13.38 -4.84 15.39
N PHE A 168 14.01 -4.18 16.38
CA PHE A 168 15.45 -4.38 16.63
C PHE A 168 15.79 -5.85 16.94
N GLU A 169 14.90 -6.55 17.66
CA GLU A 169 15.06 -7.95 18.03
C GLU A 169 15.01 -8.85 16.79
N THR A 170 14.00 -8.68 15.94
CA THR A 170 13.84 -9.48 14.73
C THR A 170 14.94 -9.16 13.72
N LEU A 171 15.25 -7.87 13.51
CA LEU A 171 16.36 -7.45 12.64
C LEU A 171 17.69 -8.08 13.09
N LYS A 172 17.97 -8.12 14.40
CA LYS A 172 19.16 -8.76 14.93
C LYS A 172 19.20 -10.27 14.62
N ALA A 173 18.05 -10.94 14.69
CA ALA A 173 17.93 -12.38 14.43
C ALA A 173 18.11 -12.76 12.97
N ILE A 174 17.74 -11.89 12.01
CA ILE A 174 17.84 -12.16 10.57
C ILE A 174 19.32 -12.30 10.16
N GLY A 175 19.70 -13.48 9.69
CA GLY A 175 20.98 -13.74 9.06
C GLY A 175 20.92 -13.63 7.53
N ARG A 176 22.08 -13.46 6.88
CA ARG A 176 22.17 -13.40 5.42
C ARG A 176 21.58 -14.65 4.75
N ASP A 177 21.83 -15.81 5.32
CA ASP A 177 21.36 -17.08 4.77
C ASP A 177 19.83 -17.23 4.91
N ASP A 178 19.24 -16.62 5.93
CA ASP A 178 17.79 -16.50 6.07
C ASP A 178 17.21 -15.62 4.97
N ALA A 179 17.84 -14.48 4.70
CA ALA A 179 17.41 -13.55 3.64
C ALA A 179 17.49 -14.21 2.24
N LEU A 180 18.56 -14.94 1.93
CA LEU A 180 18.69 -15.68 0.68
C LEU A 180 17.67 -16.79 0.54
N ARG A 181 17.42 -17.55 1.61
CA ARG A 181 16.40 -18.61 1.63
C ARG A 181 15.02 -18.02 1.42
N TYR A 182 14.66 -16.97 2.17
CA TYR A 182 13.36 -16.31 2.08
C TYR A 182 13.13 -15.73 0.69
N ARG A 183 14.12 -15.03 0.10
CA ARG A 183 14.07 -14.56 -1.29
C ARG A 183 13.69 -15.69 -2.25
N ASN A 184 14.40 -16.83 -2.17
CA ASN A 184 14.17 -17.96 -3.08
C ASN A 184 12.80 -18.63 -2.87
N GLU A 185 12.22 -18.53 -1.67
CA GLU A 185 10.89 -19.05 -1.36
C GLU A 185 9.77 -18.18 -1.93
N ILE A 186 9.96 -16.84 -1.96
CA ILE A 186 8.88 -15.92 -2.32
C ILE A 186 8.91 -15.46 -3.77
N PHE A 187 10.09 -15.37 -4.42
CA PHE A 187 10.20 -14.93 -5.81
C PHE A 187 10.05 -16.10 -6.78
N THR A 188 8.79 -16.52 -6.97
CA THR A 188 8.39 -17.59 -7.90
C THR A 188 7.35 -17.07 -8.90
N ALA A 189 7.29 -17.65 -10.08
CA ALA A 189 6.52 -17.13 -11.22
C ALA A 189 5.01 -16.97 -10.93
N ASP A 190 4.44 -17.88 -10.17
CA ASP A 190 3.02 -17.84 -9.75
C ASP A 190 2.68 -16.66 -8.82
N ARG A 191 3.70 -16.10 -8.17
CA ARG A 191 3.57 -14.93 -7.25
C ARG A 191 3.95 -13.61 -7.89
N ILE A 192 4.43 -13.63 -9.14
CA ILE A 192 4.89 -12.42 -9.81
C ILE A 192 3.82 -11.88 -10.75
N VAL A 193 3.59 -10.57 -10.64
CA VAL A 193 2.87 -9.75 -11.61
C VAL A 193 3.84 -8.73 -12.17
N ILE A 194 3.94 -8.64 -13.49
CA ILE A 194 4.71 -7.59 -14.18
C ILE A 194 3.73 -6.68 -14.90
N ALA A 195 3.80 -5.39 -14.62
CA ALA A 195 2.91 -4.42 -15.21
C ALA A 195 3.70 -3.29 -15.89
N ALA A 196 3.16 -2.77 -17.00
CA ALA A 196 3.65 -1.56 -17.62
C ALA A 196 2.50 -0.65 -18.05
N ALA A 197 2.75 0.66 -18.05
CA ALA A 197 1.86 1.64 -18.62
C ALA A 197 2.68 2.81 -19.22
N GLY A 198 2.29 3.26 -20.40
CA GLY A 198 2.98 4.35 -21.10
C GLY A 198 3.06 4.13 -22.60
N TYR A 199 4.03 4.77 -23.24
CA TYR A 199 4.28 4.53 -24.66
C TYR A 199 5.05 3.22 -24.83
N VAL A 200 4.32 2.13 -24.91
CA VAL A 200 4.85 0.77 -24.96
C VAL A 200 3.98 -0.10 -25.88
N ASP A 201 4.61 -0.82 -26.81
CA ASP A 201 3.90 -1.85 -27.56
C ASP A 201 3.66 -3.07 -26.69
N PRO A 202 2.42 -3.54 -26.51
CA PRO A 202 2.12 -4.62 -25.60
C PRO A 202 2.72 -5.97 -26.02
N GLU A 203 2.82 -6.26 -27.33
CA GLU A 203 3.36 -7.54 -27.81
C GLU A 203 4.89 -7.56 -27.62
N GLU A 204 5.56 -6.45 -27.92
CA GLU A 204 7.01 -6.30 -27.67
C GLU A 204 7.31 -6.37 -26.19
N PHE A 205 6.51 -5.72 -25.34
CA PHE A 205 6.69 -5.78 -23.88
C PHE A 205 6.57 -7.19 -23.34
N ILE A 206 5.55 -7.94 -23.78
CA ILE A 206 5.36 -9.32 -23.36
C ILE A 206 6.54 -10.20 -23.80
N ALA A 207 7.03 -10.02 -25.04
CA ALA A 207 8.20 -10.75 -25.53
C ALA A 207 9.46 -10.43 -24.71
N MET A 208 9.69 -9.17 -24.39
CA MET A 208 10.79 -8.76 -23.50
C MET A 208 10.68 -9.38 -22.10
N VAL A 209 9.48 -9.38 -21.51
CA VAL A 209 9.25 -10.02 -20.20
C VAL A 209 9.55 -11.52 -20.27
N GLU A 210 9.09 -12.22 -21.31
CA GLU A 210 9.37 -13.64 -21.51
C GLU A 210 10.87 -13.94 -21.64
N ASP A 211 11.67 -13.03 -22.21
CA ASP A 211 13.12 -13.17 -22.33
C ASP A 211 13.85 -12.82 -21.02
N TYR A 212 13.66 -11.61 -20.51
CA TYR A 212 14.38 -11.10 -19.33
C TYR A 212 14.06 -11.88 -18.05
N PHE A 213 12.83 -12.38 -17.91
CA PHE A 213 12.36 -13.08 -16.71
C PHE A 213 12.20 -14.60 -16.93
N ALA A 214 12.78 -15.15 -18.00
CA ALA A 214 12.75 -16.60 -18.31
C ALA A 214 13.28 -17.48 -17.19
N ALA A 215 14.29 -17.00 -16.45
CA ALA A 215 14.95 -17.71 -15.37
C ALA A 215 14.23 -17.65 -14.01
N VAL A 216 13.08 -16.96 -13.92
CA VAL A 216 12.29 -16.96 -12.69
C VAL A 216 11.82 -18.39 -12.39
N PRO A 217 12.06 -18.91 -11.16
CA PRO A 217 11.65 -20.26 -10.80
C PRO A 217 10.16 -20.47 -10.95
N GLY A 218 9.77 -21.64 -11.44
CA GLY A 218 8.37 -22.06 -11.51
C GLY A 218 7.72 -22.15 -10.12
N PRO A 219 6.40 -22.41 -10.07
CA PRO A 219 5.64 -22.43 -8.82
C PRO A 219 6.17 -23.51 -7.86
N VAL A 220 6.41 -23.10 -6.62
CA VAL A 220 6.88 -23.97 -5.51
C VAL A 220 5.71 -24.46 -4.65
N GLY A 221 4.48 -24.26 -5.10
CA GLY A 221 3.25 -24.60 -4.38
C GLY A 221 2.82 -23.54 -3.37
N ALA A 222 1.52 -23.48 -3.08
CA ALA A 222 0.93 -22.48 -2.22
C ALA A 222 1.40 -22.66 -0.77
N THR A 223 2.38 -21.87 -0.35
CA THR A 223 2.62 -21.62 1.07
C THR A 223 1.75 -20.43 1.51
N SER A 224 0.47 -20.68 1.71
CA SER A 224 -0.38 -19.73 2.44
C SER A 224 0.05 -19.75 3.91
N ARG A 225 1.07 -18.98 4.25
CA ARG A 225 1.41 -18.74 5.66
C ARG A 225 0.62 -17.53 6.12
N LYS A 226 -0.54 -17.77 6.73
CA LYS A 226 -1.07 -16.83 7.71
C LYS A 226 -0.25 -17.07 8.98
N ALA A 227 0.86 -16.36 9.15
CA ALA A 227 1.65 -16.48 10.35
C ALA A 227 0.83 -15.92 11.52
N ALA A 228 0.70 -16.68 12.61
CA ALA A 228 0.18 -16.14 13.84
C ALA A 228 1.22 -15.19 14.43
N ALA A 229 0.84 -13.92 14.64
CA ALA A 229 1.70 -12.91 15.26
C ALA A 229 1.39 -12.83 16.77
N PRO A 230 2.34 -12.41 17.61
CA PRO A 230 2.02 -12.07 18.99
C PRO A 230 1.00 -10.91 19.00
N PRO A 231 -0.05 -10.99 19.84
CA PRO A 231 -1.03 -9.89 19.92
C PRO A 231 -0.34 -8.63 20.49
N ILE A 232 -0.60 -7.49 19.84
CA ILE A 232 -0.23 -6.20 20.41
C ILE A 232 -1.23 -5.88 21.52
N SER A 233 -0.74 -5.87 22.75
CA SER A 233 -1.58 -5.73 23.95
C SER A 233 -1.65 -4.30 24.51
N GLN A 234 -0.90 -3.36 23.95
CA GLN A 234 -0.82 -1.99 24.46
C GLN A 234 -1.34 -0.98 23.42
N PRO A 235 -2.63 -0.59 23.53
CA PRO A 235 -3.22 0.40 22.64
C PRO A 235 -2.75 1.85 22.94
N ALA A 236 -2.18 2.09 24.13
CA ALA A 236 -1.65 3.38 24.54
C ALA A 236 -0.11 3.31 24.63
N CYS A 237 0.54 4.31 24.04
CA CYS A 237 1.98 4.51 24.17
C CYS A 237 2.22 5.90 24.78
N VAL A 238 2.55 5.93 26.09
CA VAL A 238 2.87 7.18 26.77
C VAL A 238 4.25 7.65 26.33
N LYS A 239 4.31 8.78 25.63
CA LYS A 239 5.54 9.39 25.11
C LYS A 239 5.48 10.89 25.34
N ASP A 240 6.60 11.50 25.71
CA ASP A 240 6.72 12.95 25.88
C ASP A 240 6.85 13.60 24.50
N THR A 241 5.72 14.02 23.95
CA THR A 241 5.57 14.65 22.63
C THR A 241 4.73 15.92 22.74
N GLU A 242 4.93 16.86 21.83
CA GLU A 242 4.13 18.12 21.80
C GLU A 242 2.64 17.82 21.49
N GLN A 243 2.37 16.78 20.70
CA GLN A 243 1.02 16.38 20.31
C GLN A 243 0.70 14.97 20.85
N THR A 244 -0.60 14.73 21.03
CA THR A 244 -1.14 13.38 21.13
C THR A 244 -1.67 12.98 19.77
N HIS A 245 -1.12 11.88 19.23
CA HIS A 245 -1.61 11.26 18.02
C HIS A 245 -2.62 10.19 18.41
N LEU A 246 -3.76 10.15 17.74
CA LEU A 246 -4.79 9.16 17.99
C LEU A 246 -5.31 8.56 16.68
N CYS A 247 -5.59 7.27 16.70
CA CYS A 247 -6.35 6.58 15.66
C CYS A 247 -7.58 5.90 16.27
N VAL A 248 -8.69 5.99 15.55
CA VAL A 248 -9.91 5.21 15.79
C VAL A 248 -10.17 4.39 14.54
N ALA A 249 -10.17 3.08 14.67
CA ALA A 249 -10.30 2.17 13.54
C ALA A 249 -11.37 1.11 13.75
N VAL A 250 -11.97 0.68 12.65
CA VAL A 250 -12.90 -0.45 12.61
C VAL A 250 -12.52 -1.41 11.50
N PRO A 251 -12.85 -2.71 11.62
CA PRO A 251 -12.73 -3.64 10.50
C PRO A 251 -13.55 -3.16 9.32
N ALA A 252 -13.00 -3.31 8.11
CA ALA A 252 -13.69 -2.97 6.87
C ALA A 252 -13.57 -4.10 5.85
N ILE A 253 -14.15 -3.88 4.68
CA ILE A 253 -14.25 -4.86 3.61
C ILE A 253 -12.92 -5.03 2.85
N PRO A 254 -12.68 -6.21 2.23
CA PRO A 254 -11.53 -6.46 1.38
C PRO A 254 -11.48 -5.55 0.14
N PHE A 255 -10.27 -5.42 -0.47
CA PHE A 255 -10.05 -4.62 -1.67
C PHE A 255 -10.98 -4.98 -2.84
N GLY A 256 -11.21 -6.27 -3.08
CA GLY A 256 -12.05 -6.78 -4.17
C GLY A 256 -13.56 -6.79 -3.90
N HIS A 257 -14.02 -6.29 -2.74
CA HIS A 257 -15.44 -6.36 -2.36
C HIS A 257 -16.33 -5.53 -3.31
N PRO A 258 -17.57 -5.96 -3.61
CA PRO A 258 -18.51 -5.18 -4.42
C PRO A 258 -18.78 -3.77 -3.87
N ASP A 259 -18.88 -3.60 -2.56
CA ASP A 259 -19.11 -2.30 -1.89
C ASP A 259 -17.84 -1.43 -1.76
N ARG A 260 -16.74 -1.73 -2.44
CA ARG A 260 -15.50 -0.93 -2.36
C ARG A 260 -15.70 0.54 -2.71
N TYR A 261 -16.60 0.85 -3.64
CA TYR A 261 -16.93 2.23 -4.02
C TYR A 261 -17.77 2.92 -2.95
N VAL A 262 -18.62 2.17 -2.26
CA VAL A 262 -19.42 2.67 -1.13
C VAL A 262 -18.50 2.97 0.06
N LEU A 263 -17.52 2.07 0.35
CA LEU A 263 -16.50 2.32 1.38
C LEU A 263 -15.64 3.54 1.03
N ALA A 264 -15.25 3.70 -0.23
CA ALA A 264 -14.51 4.89 -0.67
C ALA A 264 -15.31 6.18 -0.46
N ALA A 265 -16.60 6.16 -0.75
CA ALA A 265 -17.51 7.29 -0.51
C ALA A 265 -17.67 7.56 0.99
N LEU A 266 -17.92 6.54 1.82
CA LEU A 266 -17.99 6.65 3.27
C LEU A 266 -16.72 7.25 3.87
N THR A 267 -15.57 6.77 3.47
CA THR A 267 -14.26 7.27 3.91
C THR A 267 -14.05 8.73 3.51
N THR A 268 -14.45 9.10 2.29
CA THR A 268 -14.35 10.48 1.79
C THR A 268 -15.25 11.44 2.56
N VAL A 269 -16.50 11.05 2.83
CA VAL A 269 -17.44 11.83 3.68
C VAL A 269 -16.89 12.01 5.08
N LEU A 270 -16.33 10.94 5.66
CA LEU A 270 -15.82 10.98 7.02
C LEU A 270 -14.61 11.90 7.17
N GLY A 271 -13.56 11.71 6.33
CA GLY A 271 -12.29 12.43 6.53
C GLY A 271 -11.39 12.49 5.28
N GLY A 272 -11.91 12.29 4.07
CA GLY A 272 -11.10 12.19 2.85
C GLY A 272 -10.65 13.51 2.23
N ASN A 273 -11.18 14.65 2.66
CA ASN A 273 -10.85 15.98 2.13
C ASN A 273 -11.22 17.10 3.09
N ALA A 274 -10.90 18.35 2.71
CA ALA A 274 -11.18 19.54 3.55
C ALA A 274 -12.68 19.81 3.79
N SER A 275 -13.59 19.32 2.96
CA SER A 275 -15.04 19.44 3.17
C SER A 275 -15.65 18.26 3.92
N SER A 276 -14.84 17.30 4.36
CA SER A 276 -15.27 16.13 5.12
C SER A 276 -15.70 16.47 6.54
N ARG A 277 -16.47 15.60 7.15
CA ARG A 277 -17.05 15.82 8.47
C ARG A 277 -16.01 16.01 9.56
N LEU A 278 -14.97 15.18 9.61
CA LEU A 278 -13.92 15.30 10.59
C LEU A 278 -13.11 16.59 10.40
N PHE A 279 -12.75 16.92 9.15
CA PHE A 279 -12.01 18.15 8.88
C PHE A 279 -12.80 19.38 9.33
N GLN A 280 -14.09 19.46 8.99
CA GLN A 280 -14.95 20.59 9.39
C GLN A 280 -15.13 20.65 10.90
N LYS A 281 -15.56 19.55 11.55
CA LYS A 281 -15.91 19.57 12.97
C LYS A 281 -14.70 19.67 13.90
N VAL A 282 -13.57 19.06 13.57
CA VAL A 282 -12.38 19.03 14.43
C VAL A 282 -11.46 20.20 14.16
N ARG A 283 -11.19 20.49 12.89
CA ARG A 283 -10.22 21.52 12.51
C ARG A 283 -10.86 22.89 12.31
N GLU A 284 -11.87 23.02 11.45
CA GLU A 284 -12.43 24.33 11.09
C GLU A 284 -13.32 24.90 12.19
N ASP A 285 -14.28 24.13 12.72
CA ASP A 285 -15.23 24.64 13.71
C ASP A 285 -14.62 24.82 15.10
N ARG A 286 -13.70 23.94 15.50
CA ARG A 286 -13.20 23.88 16.89
C ARG A 286 -11.70 24.08 17.03
N GLY A 287 -10.92 23.99 15.96
CA GLY A 287 -9.46 24.18 16.00
C GLY A 287 -8.71 23.17 16.87
N LEU A 288 -9.22 21.94 17.02
CA LEU A 288 -8.67 20.96 17.94
C LEU A 288 -7.45 20.21 17.39
N ALA A 289 -7.34 20.09 16.06
CA ALA A 289 -6.26 19.38 15.39
C ALA A 289 -5.85 20.10 14.10
N TYR A 290 -4.55 20.13 13.83
CA TYR A 290 -4.03 20.59 12.54
C TYR A 290 -4.19 19.53 11.46
N ALA A 291 -3.86 18.28 11.79
CA ALA A 291 -4.01 17.11 10.91
C ALA A 291 -5.16 16.24 11.42
N VAL A 292 -6.19 16.05 10.59
CA VAL A 292 -7.29 15.11 10.82
C VAL A 292 -7.77 14.58 9.47
N TYR A 293 -7.83 13.26 9.34
CA TYR A 293 -8.26 12.59 8.12
C TYR A 293 -8.77 11.18 8.38
N ALA A 294 -9.43 10.60 7.38
CA ALA A 294 -9.79 9.19 7.37
C ALA A 294 -9.29 8.51 6.08
N TYR A 295 -8.94 7.26 6.19
CA TYR A 295 -8.54 6.42 5.06
C TYR A 295 -9.04 4.99 5.21
N GLY A 296 -9.29 4.35 4.06
CA GLY A 296 -9.56 2.92 3.98
C GLY A 296 -8.32 2.15 3.52
N ARG A 297 -8.05 1.01 4.15
CA ARG A 297 -7.08 0.02 3.66
C ARG A 297 -7.81 -1.27 3.33
N GLY A 298 -7.74 -1.71 2.08
CA GLY A 298 -8.25 -3.02 1.64
C GLY A 298 -7.08 -3.97 1.40
N PHE A 299 -7.18 -5.17 1.94
CA PHE A 299 -6.28 -6.30 1.76
C PHE A 299 -6.98 -7.40 0.96
N HIS A 300 -6.32 -8.52 0.74
CA HIS A 300 -6.88 -9.63 -0.05
C HIS A 300 -8.18 -10.18 0.55
N ASP A 301 -8.23 -10.38 1.87
CA ASP A 301 -9.34 -11.00 2.59
C ASP A 301 -9.93 -10.15 3.72
N SER A 302 -9.43 -8.94 3.91
CA SER A 302 -9.83 -8.07 5.00
C SER A 302 -9.65 -6.59 4.64
N GLY A 303 -10.04 -5.70 5.56
CA GLY A 303 -9.80 -4.27 5.44
C GLY A 303 -9.92 -3.55 6.78
N ALA A 304 -9.57 -2.27 6.75
CA ALA A 304 -9.73 -1.35 7.86
C ALA A 304 -10.20 0.01 7.37
N LEU A 305 -11.05 0.69 8.14
CA LEU A 305 -11.31 2.11 8.03
C LEU A 305 -10.72 2.77 9.27
N VAL A 306 -9.85 3.75 9.06
CA VAL A 306 -9.08 4.42 10.12
C VAL A 306 -9.35 5.92 10.05
N ALA A 307 -9.67 6.52 11.19
CA ALA A 307 -9.66 7.96 11.39
C ALA A 307 -8.43 8.31 12.25
N TYR A 308 -7.64 9.28 11.80
CA TYR A 308 -6.44 9.79 12.48
C TYR A 308 -6.61 11.25 12.85
N ALA A 309 -6.05 11.65 14.00
CA ALA A 309 -5.86 13.04 14.36
C ALA A 309 -4.58 13.25 15.16
N GLY A 310 -3.86 14.36 14.82
CA GLY A 310 -2.77 14.90 15.62
C GLY A 310 -3.26 16.16 16.32
N THR A 311 -3.35 16.13 17.66
CA THR A 311 -4.02 17.16 18.48
C THR A 311 -3.19 17.52 19.72
N SER A 312 -3.53 18.60 20.39
CA SER A 312 -2.90 18.89 21.68
C SER A 312 -3.34 17.88 22.74
N PRO A 313 -2.48 17.57 23.73
CA PRO A 313 -2.88 16.65 24.80
C PRO A 313 -4.17 17.08 25.52
N ALA A 314 -4.41 18.38 25.66
CA ALA A 314 -5.59 18.90 26.33
C ALA A 314 -6.91 18.64 25.60
N THR A 315 -6.85 18.48 24.27
CA THR A 315 -8.03 18.32 23.41
C THR A 315 -8.18 16.91 22.84
N ALA A 316 -7.28 15.98 23.18
CA ALA A 316 -7.25 14.65 22.60
C ALA A 316 -8.51 13.82 22.90
N LEU A 317 -9.03 13.88 24.14
CA LEU A 317 -10.29 13.23 24.52
C LEU A 317 -11.48 13.75 23.71
N GLU A 318 -11.63 15.08 23.64
CA GLU A 318 -12.69 15.70 22.86
C GLU A 318 -12.59 15.34 21.38
N THR A 319 -11.39 15.32 20.83
CA THR A 319 -11.16 14.92 19.43
C THR A 319 -11.58 13.47 19.17
N ARG A 320 -11.20 12.54 20.07
CA ARG A 320 -11.64 11.14 20.02
C ARG A 320 -13.17 11.02 20.02
N ASP A 321 -13.82 11.72 20.96
CA ASP A 321 -15.26 11.65 21.13
C ASP A 321 -16.01 12.19 19.89
N ILE A 322 -15.48 13.23 19.24
CA ILE A 322 -16.04 13.71 17.95
C ILE A 322 -15.89 12.64 16.87
N VAL A 323 -14.76 11.94 16.79
CA VAL A 323 -14.59 10.86 15.80
C VAL A 323 -15.63 9.77 16.02
N LEU A 324 -15.81 9.33 17.27
CA LEU A 324 -16.80 8.31 17.63
C LEU A 324 -18.24 8.79 17.37
N GLU A 325 -18.55 10.06 17.65
CA GLU A 325 -19.83 10.69 17.31
C GLU A 325 -20.09 10.65 15.81
N GLN A 326 -19.07 10.94 14.97
CA GLN A 326 -19.24 10.88 13.52
C GLN A 326 -19.44 9.44 13.00
N PHE A 327 -18.82 8.44 13.61
CA PHE A 327 -19.10 7.04 13.28
C PHE A 327 -20.56 6.69 13.61
N ALA A 328 -21.04 7.07 14.79
CA ALA A 328 -22.42 6.83 15.20
C ALA A 328 -23.43 7.57 14.31
N ASP A 329 -23.15 8.83 13.96
CA ASP A 329 -24.05 9.62 13.10
C ASP A 329 -24.16 9.02 11.68
N LEU A 330 -23.03 8.61 11.08
CA LEU A 330 -23.01 7.98 9.77
C LEU A 330 -23.70 6.61 9.77
N ALA A 331 -23.66 5.88 10.88
CA ALA A 331 -24.37 4.61 11.04
C ALA A 331 -25.90 4.78 11.21
N ALA A 332 -26.33 5.93 11.76
CA ALA A 332 -27.74 6.18 12.09
C ALA A 332 -28.48 7.02 11.04
N HIS A 333 -27.76 7.86 10.31
CA HIS A 333 -28.38 8.87 9.45
C HIS A 333 -27.84 8.85 8.02
N LYS A 334 -28.72 9.02 7.05
CA LYS A 334 -28.34 9.17 5.63
C LYS A 334 -27.59 10.48 5.42
N ILE A 335 -26.57 10.41 4.59
CA ILE A 335 -25.89 11.61 4.08
C ILE A 335 -26.80 12.42 3.16
N GLY A 336 -26.63 13.74 3.14
CA GLY A 336 -27.41 14.64 2.28
C GLY A 336 -27.08 14.46 0.80
N ALA A 337 -28.03 14.82 -0.07
CA ALA A 337 -27.86 14.71 -1.52
C ALA A 337 -26.66 15.52 -2.05
N ASP A 338 -26.44 16.71 -1.50
CA ASP A 338 -25.32 17.57 -1.89
C ASP A 338 -23.98 17.01 -1.39
N GLU A 339 -23.95 16.41 -0.20
CA GLU A 339 -22.77 15.74 0.35
C GLU A 339 -22.39 14.53 -0.50
N LEU A 340 -23.37 13.70 -0.89
CA LEU A 340 -23.16 12.57 -1.79
C LEU A 340 -22.66 13.02 -3.16
N LYS A 341 -23.27 14.07 -3.73
CA LYS A 341 -22.85 14.61 -5.02
C LYS A 341 -21.38 15.08 -4.98
N ARG A 342 -21.01 15.91 -4.00
CA ARG A 342 -19.63 16.38 -3.84
C ARG A 342 -18.65 15.21 -3.68
N THR A 343 -19.03 14.18 -2.92
CA THR A 343 -18.21 12.97 -2.71
C THR A 343 -17.95 12.21 -3.99
N ARG A 344 -18.98 11.97 -4.81
CA ARG A 344 -18.84 11.31 -6.12
C ARG A 344 -17.95 12.13 -7.05
N ASP A 345 -18.19 13.45 -7.13
CA ASP A 345 -17.41 14.34 -8.00
C ASP A 345 -15.95 14.39 -7.55
N PHE A 346 -15.68 14.42 -6.24
CA PHE A 346 -14.32 14.36 -5.68
C PHE A 346 -13.62 13.05 -6.04
N LEU A 347 -14.26 11.89 -5.83
CA LEU A 347 -13.68 10.58 -6.13
C LEU A 347 -13.35 10.44 -7.63
N LYS A 348 -14.26 10.86 -8.50
CA LYS A 348 -14.03 10.84 -9.94
C LYS A 348 -12.90 11.79 -10.35
N GLY A 349 -12.91 13.01 -9.85
CA GLY A 349 -11.89 14.01 -10.15
C GLY A 349 -10.49 13.57 -9.71
N THR A 350 -10.37 13.07 -8.47
CA THR A 350 -9.09 12.56 -7.95
C THR A 350 -8.58 11.37 -8.76
N LEU A 351 -9.47 10.44 -9.11
CA LEU A 351 -9.12 9.30 -9.98
C LEU A 351 -8.59 9.80 -11.33
N MET A 352 -9.32 10.66 -12.02
CA MET A 352 -8.93 11.17 -13.33
C MET A 352 -7.58 11.87 -13.31
N LEU A 353 -7.36 12.75 -12.33
CA LEU A 353 -6.08 13.44 -12.16
C LEU A 353 -4.93 12.48 -11.87
N SER A 354 -5.16 11.44 -11.06
CA SER A 354 -4.13 10.43 -10.77
C SER A 354 -3.71 9.63 -12.01
N LEU A 355 -4.64 9.41 -12.94
CA LEU A 355 -4.40 8.64 -14.17
C LEU A 355 -3.65 9.43 -15.27
N GLU A 356 -3.23 10.66 -15.03
CA GLU A 356 -2.27 11.36 -15.87
C GLU A 356 -0.86 10.78 -15.75
N SER A 357 -0.55 10.15 -14.61
CA SER A 357 0.73 9.51 -14.35
C SER A 357 0.78 8.07 -14.90
N THR A 358 1.78 7.74 -15.71
CA THR A 358 2.04 6.38 -16.18
C THR A 358 2.34 5.42 -15.02
N ALA A 359 3.06 5.88 -13.99
CA ALA A 359 3.34 5.09 -12.80
C ALA A 359 2.06 4.77 -12.00
N ALA A 360 1.14 5.73 -11.86
CA ALA A 360 -0.14 5.50 -11.19
C ALA A 360 -1.03 4.51 -11.96
N ARG A 361 -1.05 4.59 -13.30
CA ARG A 361 -1.76 3.61 -14.16
C ARG A 361 -1.17 2.22 -14.02
N MET A 362 0.14 2.09 -14.12
CA MET A 362 0.86 0.83 -13.92
C MET A 362 0.52 0.21 -12.58
N GLY A 363 0.66 0.96 -11.49
CA GLY A 363 0.35 0.49 -10.12
C GLY A 363 -1.13 0.12 -9.95
N ARG A 364 -2.06 0.88 -10.56
CA ARG A 364 -3.50 0.55 -10.57
C ARG A 364 -3.76 -0.79 -11.26
N ASN A 365 -3.17 -1.01 -12.43
CA ASN A 365 -3.33 -2.25 -13.19
C ASN A 365 -2.75 -3.44 -12.44
N ALA A 366 -1.57 -3.30 -11.83
CA ALA A 366 -0.97 -4.32 -10.99
C ALA A 366 -1.86 -4.67 -9.80
N ARG A 367 -2.36 -3.67 -9.05
CA ARG A 367 -3.25 -3.90 -7.89
C ARG A 367 -4.55 -4.58 -8.28
N HIS A 368 -5.18 -4.20 -9.41
CA HIS A 368 -6.37 -4.90 -9.89
C HIS A 368 -6.08 -6.37 -10.19
N GLU A 369 -4.94 -6.67 -10.80
CA GLU A 369 -4.56 -8.06 -11.05
C GLU A 369 -4.27 -8.82 -9.76
N ILE A 370 -3.53 -8.21 -8.83
CA ILE A 370 -3.16 -8.85 -7.56
C ILE A 370 -4.40 -9.19 -6.73
N TYR A 371 -5.29 -8.22 -6.54
CA TYR A 371 -6.42 -8.35 -5.61
C TYR A 371 -7.72 -8.85 -6.24
N MET A 372 -7.89 -8.72 -7.54
CA MET A 372 -9.14 -9.05 -8.23
C MET A 372 -8.96 -10.09 -9.36
N GLY A 373 -7.71 -10.39 -9.77
CA GLY A 373 -7.41 -11.30 -10.87
C GLY A 373 -7.87 -10.80 -12.24
N ARG A 374 -8.28 -9.53 -12.34
CA ARG A 374 -8.77 -8.92 -13.58
C ARG A 374 -8.49 -7.43 -13.64
N HIS A 375 -8.44 -6.90 -14.83
CA HIS A 375 -8.47 -5.46 -15.06
C HIS A 375 -9.87 -4.88 -14.72
N VAL A 376 -9.91 -3.71 -14.11
CA VAL A 376 -11.11 -2.89 -13.91
C VAL A 376 -10.96 -1.62 -14.73
N SER A 377 -11.80 -1.45 -15.75
CA SER A 377 -11.72 -0.30 -16.63
C SER A 377 -12.04 1.02 -15.89
N LEU A 378 -11.68 2.13 -16.52
CA LEU A 378 -12.02 3.45 -16.00
C LEU A 378 -13.54 3.64 -15.96
N GLU A 379 -14.22 3.23 -17.04
CA GLU A 379 -15.68 3.33 -17.19
C GLU A 379 -16.40 2.50 -16.11
N GLU A 380 -15.93 1.28 -15.83
CA GLU A 380 -16.46 0.45 -14.74
C GLU A 380 -16.30 1.15 -13.39
N THR A 381 -15.13 1.77 -13.16
CA THR A 381 -14.86 2.48 -11.90
C THR A 381 -15.75 3.71 -11.75
N LEU A 382 -15.87 4.54 -12.81
CA LEU A 382 -16.72 5.73 -12.81
C LEU A 382 -18.19 5.36 -12.63
N ALA A 383 -18.68 4.34 -13.34
CA ALA A 383 -20.03 3.83 -13.18
C ALA A 383 -20.28 3.29 -11.75
N GLY A 384 -19.31 2.61 -11.17
CA GLY A 384 -19.38 2.13 -9.79
C GLY A 384 -19.48 3.27 -8.78
N VAL A 385 -18.71 4.36 -8.96
CA VAL A 385 -18.80 5.56 -8.11
C VAL A 385 -20.16 6.27 -8.31
N ASP A 386 -20.64 6.39 -9.54
CA ASP A 386 -21.92 7.04 -9.84
C ASP A 386 -23.12 6.23 -9.32
N ALA A 387 -23.01 4.93 -9.20
CA ALA A 387 -24.05 4.06 -8.68
C ALA A 387 -24.21 4.13 -7.15
N VAL A 388 -23.22 4.63 -6.38
CA VAL A 388 -23.29 4.72 -4.91
C VAL A 388 -24.48 5.59 -4.48
N THR A 389 -25.36 5.10 -3.64
CA THR A 389 -26.50 5.85 -3.09
C THR A 389 -26.30 6.22 -1.62
N ALA A 390 -27.09 7.16 -1.11
CA ALA A 390 -27.09 7.49 0.32
C ALA A 390 -27.57 6.31 1.19
N ASP A 391 -28.42 5.46 0.64
CA ASP A 391 -28.84 4.20 1.30
C ASP A 391 -27.72 3.19 1.40
N ASP A 392 -26.89 3.06 0.34
CA ASP A 392 -25.72 2.19 0.38
C ASP A 392 -24.70 2.67 1.42
N VAL A 393 -24.44 3.99 1.47
CA VAL A 393 -23.53 4.57 2.47
C VAL A 393 -24.05 4.30 3.89
N LEU A 394 -25.34 4.50 4.15
CA LEU A 394 -25.95 4.21 5.45
C LEU A 394 -25.84 2.72 5.81
N ARG A 395 -26.14 1.83 4.87
CA ARG A 395 -26.04 0.38 5.07
C ARG A 395 -24.61 -0.04 5.43
N VAL A 396 -23.63 0.34 4.61
CA VAL A 396 -22.22 -0.02 4.83
C VAL A 396 -21.68 0.63 6.11
N ALA A 397 -22.05 1.88 6.41
CA ALA A 397 -21.70 2.53 7.66
C ALA A 397 -22.28 1.77 8.87
N GLY A 398 -23.55 1.37 8.82
CA GLY A 398 -24.19 0.56 9.86
C GLY A 398 -23.48 -0.77 10.08
N GLU A 399 -23.09 -1.47 9.00
CA GLU A 399 -22.36 -2.74 9.09
C GLU A 399 -20.95 -2.56 9.70
N ILE A 400 -20.19 -1.55 9.23
CA ILE A 400 -18.80 -1.33 9.64
C ILE A 400 -18.73 -0.75 11.07
N PHE A 401 -19.52 0.28 11.38
CA PHE A 401 -19.49 0.96 12.68
C PHE A 401 -20.24 0.22 13.78
N SER A 402 -20.94 -0.89 13.48
CA SER A 402 -21.46 -1.80 14.52
C SER A 402 -20.34 -2.58 15.25
N ASN A 403 -19.17 -2.66 14.64
CA ASN A 403 -18.01 -3.27 15.30
C ASN A 403 -17.46 -2.36 16.39
N GLN A 404 -16.93 -2.97 17.46
CA GLN A 404 -16.23 -2.19 18.49
C GLN A 404 -14.99 -1.53 17.87
N PRO A 405 -14.85 -0.21 17.97
CA PRO A 405 -13.68 0.47 17.41
C PRO A 405 -12.43 0.18 18.23
N ALA A 406 -11.31 -0.02 17.54
CA ALA A 406 -9.99 0.03 18.15
C ALA A 406 -9.58 1.49 18.30
N VAL A 407 -9.31 1.93 19.53
CA VAL A 407 -8.78 3.25 19.83
C VAL A 407 -7.32 3.08 20.26
N VAL A 408 -6.41 3.79 19.59
CA VAL A 408 -4.99 3.82 19.96
C VAL A 408 -4.52 5.26 20.08
N ALA A 409 -3.54 5.48 20.96
CA ALA A 409 -2.96 6.81 21.15
C ALA A 409 -1.45 6.71 21.45
N ILE A 410 -0.72 7.72 20.97
CA ILE A 410 0.70 7.97 21.31
C ILE A 410 0.80 9.43 21.77
N GLY A 411 1.27 9.64 22.97
CA GLY A 411 1.44 10.99 23.54
C GLY A 411 1.39 11.02 25.05
N PRO A 412 1.51 12.20 25.67
CA PRO A 412 1.63 12.33 27.12
C PRO A 412 0.43 11.79 27.91
N ASN A 413 -0.75 11.82 27.33
CA ASN A 413 -2.02 11.39 27.95
C ASN A 413 -2.66 10.17 27.21
N ALA A 414 -1.87 9.37 26.51
CA ALA A 414 -2.35 8.27 25.71
C ALA A 414 -3.26 7.29 26.49
N ASP A 415 -2.89 6.95 27.74
CA ASP A 415 -3.69 6.08 28.59
C ASP A 415 -5.11 6.62 28.85
N ALA A 416 -5.23 7.92 29.08
CA ALA A 416 -6.53 8.55 29.28
C ALA A 416 -7.39 8.54 28.02
N VAL A 417 -6.77 8.74 26.84
CA VAL A 417 -7.47 8.72 25.55
C VAL A 417 -8.02 7.34 25.21
N VAL A 418 -7.29 6.29 25.56
CA VAL A 418 -7.68 4.90 25.26
C VAL A 418 -8.62 4.34 26.33
N GLY A 419 -8.40 4.67 27.59
CA GLY A 419 -9.11 4.09 28.74
C GLY A 419 -10.46 4.73 29.09
N ALA A 420 -10.86 5.79 28.42
CA ALA A 420 -12.08 6.53 28.71
C ALA A 420 -13.30 6.06 27.92
#